data_3933f9ccde366c26b1a95d38604e37ad
#
_entry.id   3933f9ccde366c26b1a95d38604e37ad
#
_cell.length_a   1.000
_cell.length_b   1.000
_cell.length_c   1.000
_cell.angle_alpha   90.00
_cell.angle_beta   90.00
_cell.angle_gamma   90.00
#
_symmetry.space_group_name_H-M   'P 1'
#
loop_
_entity.id
_entity.type
_entity.pdbx_description
1 polymer ?
#
loop_
_entity_poly.entity_id
_entity_poly.type
_entity_poly.pdbx_seq_one_letter_code
_entity_poly.pdbx_strand_id
1 'polypeptide(L)'
;VEVDPVEGMDIRTTIDINIQDIAEKSLLDMLKKIDAASGTAVVMEVATGEVKAITNMGRIREGVYGEDTNHAVADETEPGSTFKVASIMVALEDGVCQPGDTVDVGNGIYMYKGARMTDHNNHKGGYGRISVEQAIWYSSNIGVAKTILKGYEKNPTKYVEGLYRIGLNEDLRLEIPGAGRAKIRRPDDTVRYWSKTALPWMSFGYETQIPPIYTLAFYNAIANNGKMVRPIFTKEIMHNGKTVQSFSTEVIRESICSERTLNMIKDMLLGVVEKGTGKAVHSDFVRIAGKTGTAQIASGGVYRQAGHQVAFCGYFPADEPKYSCIVVIRQPRNGYPSGGTMSGGVVKAIAEKVYASHMSFDIRDMEKDSLAVTLPQPKAGERGALEYVLDKLDIEADNDSIETQWVTAKREDGREDVELKDIPIREGLVPNVVGMGAKDAVYLLESVGLRASLNGMGRVSSQSVSPGSRVSKGQTVSLTLK
;
A
#
# COMPACT_ATOMS: atom_id res chain seq x y z
N VAL A 1 -20.75 -49.14 -9.23
CA VAL A 1 -20.77 -48.37 -10.48
C VAL A 1 -19.61 -47.38 -10.37
N GLU A 2 -18.51 -47.65 -11.08
CA GLU A 2 -17.44 -46.69 -11.27
C GLU A 2 -17.99 -45.63 -12.21
N VAL A 3 -18.00 -44.38 -11.76
CA VAL A 3 -18.33 -43.22 -12.59
C VAL A 3 -16.99 -42.61 -12.98
N ASP A 4 -16.72 -42.56 -14.29
CA ASP A 4 -15.52 -41.89 -14.79
C ASP A 4 -15.48 -40.43 -14.34
N PRO A 5 -14.32 -39.94 -13.91
CA PRO A 5 -14.19 -38.53 -13.52
C PRO A 5 -14.48 -37.61 -14.72
N VAL A 6 -15.38 -36.67 -14.54
CA VAL A 6 -15.65 -35.62 -15.54
C VAL A 6 -14.53 -34.59 -15.43
N GLU A 7 -13.91 -34.22 -16.56
CA GLU A 7 -12.93 -33.14 -16.60
C GLU A 7 -13.56 -31.84 -16.09
N GLY A 8 -12.92 -31.23 -15.09
CA GLY A 8 -13.31 -29.91 -14.54
C GLY A 8 -12.98 -28.79 -15.51
N MET A 9 -13.42 -27.60 -15.17
CA MET A 9 -13.04 -26.36 -15.86
C MET A 9 -11.88 -25.69 -15.14
N ASP A 10 -11.04 -25.00 -15.89
CA ASP A 10 -9.98 -24.15 -15.34
C ASP A 10 -10.54 -22.79 -14.94
N ILE A 11 -10.08 -22.24 -13.82
CA ILE A 11 -10.47 -20.92 -13.35
C ILE A 11 -9.25 -20.01 -13.41
N ARG A 12 -9.36 -18.95 -14.20
CA ARG A 12 -8.39 -17.85 -14.18
C ARG A 12 -8.85 -16.80 -13.17
N THR A 13 -8.08 -16.63 -12.10
CA THR A 13 -8.38 -15.66 -11.05
C THR A 13 -7.88 -14.26 -11.43
N THR A 14 -8.31 -13.25 -10.66
CA THR A 14 -7.82 -11.87 -10.77
C THR A 14 -6.54 -11.63 -9.99
N ILE A 15 -6.09 -12.61 -9.21
CA ILE A 15 -4.91 -12.51 -8.35
C ILE A 15 -3.66 -12.24 -9.20
N ASP A 16 -2.90 -11.24 -8.79
CA ASP A 16 -1.55 -10.98 -9.27
C ASP A 16 -0.56 -11.61 -8.29
N ILE A 17 0.22 -12.56 -8.77
CA ILE A 17 1.13 -13.35 -7.92
C ILE A 17 2.16 -12.46 -7.21
N ASN A 18 2.64 -11.39 -7.86
CA ASN A 18 3.63 -10.50 -7.28
C ASN A 18 3.00 -9.66 -6.17
N ILE A 19 1.78 -9.14 -6.38
CA ILE A 19 1.05 -8.37 -5.35
C ILE A 19 0.66 -9.30 -4.20
N GLN A 20 0.26 -10.55 -4.49
CA GLN A 20 -0.06 -11.57 -3.47
C GLN A 20 1.14 -11.85 -2.57
N ASP A 21 2.32 -12.12 -3.15
CA ASP A 21 3.55 -12.38 -2.40
C ASP A 21 3.97 -11.18 -1.55
N ILE A 22 3.84 -9.96 -2.10
CA ILE A 22 4.12 -8.71 -1.37
C ILE A 22 3.18 -8.57 -0.17
N ALA A 23 1.88 -8.80 -0.37
CA ALA A 23 0.86 -8.66 0.67
C ALA A 23 1.06 -9.70 1.78
N GLU A 24 1.25 -10.96 1.40
CA GLU A 24 1.47 -12.06 2.33
C GLU A 24 2.71 -11.85 3.18
N LYS A 25 3.85 -11.58 2.54
CA LYS A 25 5.11 -11.34 3.25
C LYS A 25 5.01 -10.15 4.19
N SER A 26 4.42 -9.04 3.74
CA SER A 26 4.30 -7.83 4.55
C SER A 26 3.39 -8.04 5.77
N LEU A 27 2.29 -8.81 5.61
CA LEU A 27 1.41 -9.18 6.69
C LEU A 27 2.10 -10.13 7.67
N LEU A 28 2.72 -11.20 7.16
CA LEU A 28 3.39 -12.23 7.97
C LEU A 28 4.51 -11.65 8.83
N ASP A 29 5.34 -10.76 8.27
CA ASP A 29 6.42 -10.09 8.99
C ASP A 29 5.86 -9.27 10.18
N MET A 30 4.75 -8.57 9.98
CA MET A 30 4.08 -7.82 11.05
C MET A 30 3.47 -8.76 12.09
N LEU A 31 2.74 -9.80 11.69
CA LEU A 31 2.12 -10.76 12.60
C LEU A 31 3.14 -11.43 13.53
N LYS A 32 4.29 -11.83 12.97
CA LYS A 32 5.42 -12.38 13.76
C LYS A 32 5.97 -11.37 14.74
N LYS A 33 6.15 -10.12 14.30
CA LYS A 33 6.70 -9.03 15.15
C LYS A 33 5.83 -8.75 16.38
N ILE A 34 4.51 -8.74 16.20
CA ILE A 34 3.57 -8.37 17.27
C ILE A 34 2.88 -9.58 17.94
N ASP A 35 3.23 -10.80 17.54
CA ASP A 35 2.65 -12.06 18.00
C ASP A 35 1.10 -12.02 18.00
N ALA A 36 0.51 -11.61 16.89
CA ALA A 36 -0.93 -11.47 16.77
C ALA A 36 -1.63 -12.84 16.64
N ALA A 37 -2.92 -12.91 16.96
CA ALA A 37 -3.69 -14.15 16.80
C ALA A 37 -3.99 -14.43 15.32
N SER A 38 -4.35 -13.41 14.55
CA SER A 38 -4.61 -13.54 13.11
C SER A 38 -4.50 -12.19 12.40
N GLY A 39 -4.44 -12.23 11.09
CA GLY A 39 -4.50 -11.05 10.25
C GLY A 39 -4.96 -11.36 8.84
N THR A 40 -5.55 -10.36 8.21
CA THR A 40 -5.92 -10.39 6.80
C THR A 40 -5.46 -9.12 6.10
N ALA A 41 -5.07 -9.25 4.83
CA ALA A 41 -4.80 -8.14 3.93
C ALA A 41 -5.47 -8.39 2.58
N VAL A 42 -6.12 -7.35 2.03
CA VAL A 42 -6.74 -7.40 0.71
C VAL A 42 -6.28 -6.19 -0.09
N VAL A 43 -5.86 -6.42 -1.33
CA VAL A 43 -5.52 -5.38 -2.31
C VAL A 43 -6.47 -5.51 -3.49
N MET A 44 -7.16 -4.43 -3.84
CA MET A 44 -8.13 -4.40 -4.94
C MET A 44 -7.79 -3.27 -5.91
N GLU A 45 -7.90 -3.54 -7.19
CA GLU A 45 -7.76 -2.53 -8.25
C GLU A 45 -8.97 -1.60 -8.26
N VAL A 46 -8.71 -0.29 -8.18
CA VAL A 46 -9.76 0.71 -7.95
C VAL A 46 -10.80 0.74 -9.07
N ALA A 47 -10.35 0.76 -10.32
CA ALA A 47 -11.23 0.95 -11.46
C ALA A 47 -12.10 -0.28 -11.77
N THR A 48 -11.56 -1.48 -11.55
CA THR A 48 -12.19 -2.73 -12.01
C THR A 48 -12.88 -3.50 -10.89
N GLY A 49 -12.44 -3.35 -9.64
CA GLY A 49 -12.84 -4.20 -8.52
C GLY A 49 -12.13 -5.55 -8.49
N GLU A 50 -11.17 -5.80 -9.40
CA GLU A 50 -10.37 -7.04 -9.38
C GLU A 50 -9.56 -7.13 -8.07
N VAL A 51 -9.75 -8.20 -7.32
CA VAL A 51 -8.93 -8.49 -6.13
C VAL A 51 -7.60 -9.04 -6.61
N LYS A 52 -6.53 -8.25 -6.41
CA LYS A 52 -5.17 -8.58 -6.84
C LYS A 52 -4.41 -9.39 -5.79
N ALA A 53 -4.78 -9.22 -4.52
CA ALA A 53 -4.25 -10.04 -3.42
C ALA A 53 -5.29 -10.19 -2.31
N ILE A 54 -5.32 -11.37 -1.72
CA ILE A 54 -6.09 -11.67 -0.52
C ILE A 54 -5.32 -12.70 0.29
N THR A 55 -4.90 -12.33 1.50
CA THR A 55 -4.14 -13.21 2.39
C THR A 55 -4.78 -13.22 3.78
N ASN A 56 -4.86 -14.40 4.36
CA ASN A 56 -5.48 -14.64 5.66
C ASN A 56 -4.56 -15.58 6.45
N MET A 57 -4.01 -15.09 7.55
CA MET A 57 -3.03 -15.81 8.36
C MET A 57 -3.52 -15.97 9.79
N GLY A 58 -3.62 -17.21 10.24
CA GLY A 58 -3.86 -17.58 11.64
C GLY A 58 -2.59 -18.06 12.33
N ARG A 59 -2.47 -17.77 13.64
CA ARG A 59 -1.35 -18.21 14.45
C ARG A 59 -1.52 -19.69 14.83
N ILE A 60 -0.66 -20.54 14.30
CA ILE A 60 -0.60 -21.98 14.66
C ILE A 60 0.11 -22.15 16.01
N ARG A 61 1.26 -21.49 16.17
CA ARG A 61 2.07 -21.39 17.38
C ARG A 61 2.96 -20.15 17.31
N GLU A 62 3.69 -19.86 18.36
CA GLU A 62 4.60 -18.70 18.38
C GLU A 62 5.55 -18.69 17.17
N GLY A 63 5.56 -17.57 16.45
CA GLY A 63 6.37 -17.35 15.25
C GLY A 63 5.93 -18.15 14.02
N VAL A 64 4.91 -19.02 14.12
CA VAL A 64 4.42 -19.85 13.00
C VAL A 64 2.97 -19.51 12.69
N TYR A 65 2.76 -19.09 11.46
CA TYR A 65 1.46 -18.73 10.89
C TYR A 65 1.18 -19.58 9.66
N GLY A 66 -0.08 -19.77 9.36
CA GLY A 66 -0.55 -20.45 8.16
C GLY A 66 -1.91 -19.93 7.76
N GLU A 67 -2.32 -20.28 6.55
CA GLU A 67 -3.67 -20.00 6.08
C GLU A 67 -4.69 -20.76 6.92
N ASP A 68 -5.78 -20.10 7.21
CA ASP A 68 -6.84 -20.63 8.01
C ASP A 68 -8.22 -20.15 7.42
N THR A 69 -9.05 -19.49 8.19
CA THR A 69 -10.33 -18.94 7.72
C THR A 69 -10.11 -17.72 6.82
N ASN A 70 -10.91 -17.58 5.77
CA ASN A 70 -10.91 -16.38 4.95
C ASN A 70 -11.56 -15.21 5.72
N HIS A 71 -10.81 -14.64 6.67
CA HIS A 71 -11.22 -13.54 7.53
C HIS A 71 -11.67 -12.30 6.75
N ALA A 72 -11.11 -12.06 5.56
CA ALA A 72 -11.45 -10.92 4.75
C ALA A 72 -12.93 -10.88 4.34
N VAL A 73 -13.52 -12.05 4.10
CA VAL A 73 -14.89 -12.17 3.60
C VAL A 73 -15.87 -12.73 4.64
N ALA A 74 -15.37 -13.51 5.62
CA ALA A 74 -16.23 -14.22 6.58
C ALA A 74 -16.43 -13.48 7.91
N ASP A 75 -15.45 -12.67 8.35
CA ASP A 75 -15.48 -12.06 9.68
C ASP A 75 -16.48 -10.89 9.75
N GLU A 76 -17.67 -11.17 10.25
CA GLU A 76 -18.66 -10.14 10.54
C GLU A 76 -18.32 -9.46 11.88
N THR A 77 -17.41 -8.49 11.85
CA THR A 77 -16.92 -7.79 13.06
C THR A 77 -17.25 -6.31 13.02
N GLU A 78 -17.15 -5.67 14.18
CA GLU A 78 -17.29 -4.23 14.31
C GLU A 78 -16.10 -3.53 13.63
N PRO A 79 -16.33 -2.68 12.59
CA PRO A 79 -15.25 -2.04 11.83
C PRO A 79 -14.49 -0.98 12.63
N GLY A 80 -15.04 -0.54 13.76
CA GLY A 80 -14.46 0.50 14.60
C GLY A 80 -14.26 1.81 13.85
N SER A 81 -13.15 2.49 14.13
CA SER A 81 -12.91 3.86 13.63
C SER A 81 -12.80 4.01 12.11
N THR A 82 -12.70 2.93 11.34
CA THR A 82 -12.78 3.02 9.87
C THR A 82 -14.18 3.42 9.42
N PHE A 83 -15.21 3.12 10.20
CA PHE A 83 -16.61 3.49 9.95
C PHE A 83 -16.90 4.99 10.08
N LYS A 84 -16.08 5.75 10.82
CA LYS A 84 -16.25 7.20 11.02
C LYS A 84 -16.32 7.99 9.71
N VAL A 85 -15.64 7.50 8.69
CA VAL A 85 -15.65 8.11 7.35
C VAL A 85 -17.04 8.07 6.74
N ALA A 86 -17.71 6.93 6.85
CA ALA A 86 -19.10 6.80 6.39
C ALA A 86 -20.06 7.71 7.17
N SER A 87 -19.89 7.78 8.49
CA SER A 87 -20.69 8.65 9.34
C SER A 87 -20.56 10.13 8.96
N ILE A 88 -19.34 10.60 8.78
CA ILE A 88 -19.10 12.00 8.40
C ILE A 88 -19.51 12.25 6.95
N MET A 89 -19.34 11.28 6.03
CA MET A 89 -19.85 11.41 4.65
C MET A 89 -21.36 11.66 4.64
N VAL A 90 -22.15 10.90 5.41
CA VAL A 90 -23.58 11.09 5.55
C VAL A 90 -23.92 12.47 6.12
N ALA A 91 -23.20 12.91 7.16
CA ALA A 91 -23.43 14.21 7.77
C ALA A 91 -23.08 15.39 6.85
N LEU A 92 -22.04 15.28 6.04
CA LEU A 92 -21.65 16.27 5.04
C LEU A 92 -22.68 16.33 3.90
N GLU A 93 -23.11 15.18 3.39
CA GLU A 93 -24.08 15.06 2.31
C GLU A 93 -25.46 15.62 2.69
N ASP A 94 -25.86 15.40 3.94
CA ASP A 94 -27.13 15.96 4.50
C ASP A 94 -27.00 17.41 4.96
N GLY A 95 -25.83 18.04 4.85
CA GLY A 95 -25.59 19.42 5.27
C GLY A 95 -25.61 19.62 6.80
N VAL A 96 -25.47 18.56 7.59
CA VAL A 96 -25.43 18.61 9.07
C VAL A 96 -24.17 19.31 9.57
N CYS A 97 -23.06 19.15 8.85
CA CYS A 97 -21.79 19.77 9.17
C CYS A 97 -21.00 20.17 7.92
N GLN A 98 -19.95 20.97 8.15
CA GLN A 98 -18.89 21.29 7.19
C GLN A 98 -17.54 20.87 7.81
N PRO A 99 -16.46 20.66 7.00
CA PRO A 99 -15.16 20.24 7.49
C PRO A 99 -14.58 21.13 8.61
N GLY A 100 -14.74 22.44 8.48
CA GLY A 100 -14.25 23.45 9.43
C GLY A 100 -15.12 23.69 10.66
N ASP A 101 -16.32 23.08 10.75
CA ASP A 101 -17.19 23.25 11.91
C ASP A 101 -16.53 22.79 13.18
N THR A 102 -16.59 23.62 14.23
CA THR A 102 -15.95 23.32 15.51
C THR A 102 -16.83 22.40 16.36
N VAL A 103 -16.19 21.38 16.93
CA VAL A 103 -16.78 20.44 17.90
C VAL A 103 -15.96 20.46 19.17
N ASP A 104 -16.61 20.69 20.32
CA ASP A 104 -15.96 20.63 21.63
C ASP A 104 -15.93 19.17 22.11
N VAL A 105 -14.73 18.60 22.16
CA VAL A 105 -14.47 17.25 22.67
C VAL A 105 -13.88 17.25 24.09
N GLY A 106 -13.65 18.45 24.65
CA GLY A 106 -13.21 18.69 26.02
C GLY A 106 -11.94 17.93 26.37
N ASN A 107 -11.92 17.35 27.55
CA ASN A 107 -10.80 16.54 28.06
C ASN A 107 -10.76 15.10 27.50
N GLY A 108 -11.52 14.78 26.46
CA GLY A 108 -11.57 13.44 25.87
C GLY A 108 -12.48 12.47 26.65
N ILE A 109 -13.38 12.97 27.47
CA ILE A 109 -14.41 12.20 28.19
C ILE A 109 -15.77 12.85 27.96
N TYR A 110 -16.74 12.07 27.52
CA TYR A 110 -18.12 12.52 27.30
C TYR A 110 -19.11 11.51 27.91
N MET A 111 -20.05 12.03 28.70
CA MET A 111 -21.12 11.21 29.29
C MET A 111 -22.39 11.41 28.47
N TYR A 112 -22.88 10.34 27.83
CA TYR A 112 -24.12 10.37 27.06
C TYR A 112 -25.12 9.37 27.62
N LYS A 113 -26.26 9.87 28.13
CA LYS A 113 -27.34 9.03 28.72
C LYS A 113 -26.84 7.98 29.73
N GLY A 114 -25.84 8.35 30.54
CA GLY A 114 -25.23 7.51 31.56
C GLY A 114 -24.10 6.59 31.08
N ALA A 115 -23.82 6.53 29.78
CA ALA A 115 -22.68 5.79 29.23
C ALA A 115 -21.47 6.70 29.02
N ARG A 116 -20.27 6.21 29.35
CA ARG A 116 -19.01 6.93 29.21
C ARG A 116 -18.39 6.65 27.87
N MET A 117 -18.17 7.69 27.08
CA MET A 117 -17.43 7.66 25.81
C MET A 117 -16.07 8.35 26.02
N THR A 118 -15.01 7.79 25.42
CA THR A 118 -13.66 8.35 25.55
C THR A 118 -12.95 8.44 24.23
N ASP A 119 -12.14 9.48 24.09
CA ASP A 119 -11.11 9.57 23.06
C ASP A 119 -9.81 8.94 23.59
N HIS A 120 -8.96 8.46 22.68
CA HIS A 120 -7.73 7.74 23.02
C HIS A 120 -6.72 8.60 23.80
N ASN A 121 -6.79 9.94 23.71
CA ASN A 121 -5.91 10.89 24.39
C ASN A 121 -6.49 11.46 25.68
N ASN A 122 -7.56 10.88 26.24
CA ASN A 122 -8.18 11.36 27.49
C ASN A 122 -7.19 11.46 28.66
N HIS A 123 -6.20 10.55 28.70
CA HIS A 123 -5.13 10.55 29.69
C HIS A 123 -4.12 11.71 29.52
N LYS A 124 -4.17 12.41 28.38
CA LYS A 124 -3.34 13.59 28.07
C LYS A 124 -4.14 14.91 28.08
N GLY A 125 -5.38 14.89 28.60
CA GLY A 125 -6.22 16.06 28.71
C GLY A 125 -7.13 16.34 27.50
N GLY A 126 -7.24 15.39 26.56
CA GLY A 126 -8.13 15.53 25.39
C GLY A 126 -7.62 16.49 24.31
N TYR A 127 -8.50 16.85 23.39
CA TYR A 127 -8.19 17.78 22.28
C TYR A 127 -8.86 19.17 22.44
N GLY A 128 -9.72 19.36 23.44
CA GLY A 128 -10.47 20.60 23.62
C GLY A 128 -11.47 20.84 22.49
N ARG A 129 -11.26 21.88 21.69
CA ARG A 129 -12.07 22.20 20.51
C ARG A 129 -11.31 21.84 19.24
N ILE A 130 -11.93 21.06 18.38
CA ILE A 130 -11.37 20.60 17.09
C ILE A 130 -12.38 20.80 15.97
N SER A 131 -11.91 20.84 14.73
CA SER A 131 -12.81 20.82 13.57
C SER A 131 -13.34 19.41 13.29
N VAL A 132 -14.41 19.30 12.49
CA VAL A 132 -14.94 18.00 12.03
C VAL A 132 -13.88 17.21 11.25
N GLU A 133 -13.09 17.86 10.40
CA GLU A 133 -11.99 17.21 9.71
C GLU A 133 -10.91 16.72 10.68
N GLN A 134 -10.56 17.50 11.69
CA GLN A 134 -9.63 17.09 12.74
C GLN A 134 -10.18 15.93 13.58
N ALA A 135 -11.51 15.81 13.75
CA ALA A 135 -12.12 14.66 14.39
C ALA A 135 -11.87 13.36 13.60
N ILE A 136 -11.77 13.44 12.27
CA ILE A 136 -11.35 12.31 11.41
C ILE A 136 -9.84 12.08 11.52
N TRP A 137 -9.01 13.14 11.44
CA TRP A 137 -7.55 13.03 11.52
C TRP A 137 -7.09 12.38 12.83
N TYR A 138 -7.64 12.85 13.94
CA TYR A 138 -7.29 12.38 15.30
C TYR A 138 -8.14 11.17 15.75
N SER A 139 -9.07 10.75 14.88
CA SER A 139 -9.96 9.63 15.19
C SER A 139 -10.77 9.82 16.50
N SER A 140 -11.25 11.05 16.77
CA SER A 140 -12.06 11.37 17.95
C SER A 140 -13.42 10.68 17.89
N ASN A 141 -13.72 9.83 18.87
CA ASN A 141 -15.03 9.22 19.05
C ASN A 141 -16.08 10.30 19.39
N ILE A 142 -15.70 11.19 20.31
CA ILE A 142 -16.58 12.26 20.82
C ILE A 142 -16.91 13.24 19.70
N GLY A 143 -15.91 13.64 18.90
CA GLY A 143 -16.10 14.57 17.80
C GLY A 143 -17.09 14.06 16.77
N VAL A 144 -16.91 12.80 16.33
CA VAL A 144 -17.84 12.18 15.37
C VAL A 144 -19.22 11.95 15.99
N ALA A 145 -19.29 11.41 17.22
CA ALA A 145 -20.57 11.15 17.88
C ALA A 145 -21.39 12.43 18.08
N LYS A 146 -20.77 13.52 18.52
CA LYS A 146 -21.46 14.82 18.71
C LYS A 146 -21.94 15.39 17.36
N THR A 147 -21.17 15.25 16.29
CA THR A 147 -21.56 15.67 14.95
C THR A 147 -22.81 14.89 14.48
N ILE A 148 -22.84 13.56 14.68
CA ILE A 148 -23.99 12.74 14.31
C ILE A 148 -25.20 13.02 15.20
N LEU A 149 -25.02 13.18 16.50
CA LEU A 149 -26.11 13.56 17.41
C LEU A 149 -26.74 14.90 17.04
N LYS A 150 -25.95 15.90 16.62
CA LYS A 150 -26.46 17.20 16.16
C LYS A 150 -27.53 17.05 15.06
N GLY A 151 -27.31 16.15 14.11
CA GLY A 151 -28.21 15.96 12.96
C GLY A 151 -29.31 14.93 13.14
N TYR A 152 -29.05 13.89 13.96
CA TYR A 152 -29.85 12.67 13.87
C TYR A 152 -30.39 12.16 15.24
N GLU A 153 -30.12 12.83 16.37
CA GLU A 153 -30.59 12.36 17.68
C GLU A 153 -32.11 12.22 17.75
N LYS A 154 -32.84 13.14 17.10
CA LYS A 154 -34.31 13.11 17.05
C LYS A 154 -34.87 12.12 16.01
N ASN A 155 -34.07 11.76 15.01
CA ASN A 155 -34.48 10.85 13.94
C ASN A 155 -33.28 9.97 13.53
N PRO A 156 -32.92 8.94 14.31
CA PRO A 156 -31.83 8.05 14.00
C PRO A 156 -32.05 7.20 12.74
N THR A 157 -33.28 6.98 12.34
CA THR A 157 -33.61 6.26 11.07
C THR A 157 -33.03 7.01 9.87
N LYS A 158 -33.09 8.34 9.85
CA LYS A 158 -32.50 9.14 8.77
C LYS A 158 -31.00 8.92 8.63
N TYR A 159 -30.29 8.74 9.75
CA TYR A 159 -28.85 8.43 9.71
C TYR A 159 -28.59 7.06 9.10
N VAL A 160 -29.34 6.03 9.50
CA VAL A 160 -29.18 4.67 8.94
C VAL A 160 -29.55 4.64 7.46
N GLU A 161 -30.60 5.34 7.04
CA GLU A 161 -30.96 5.51 5.63
C GLU A 161 -29.83 6.23 4.85
N GLY A 162 -29.17 7.19 5.48
CA GLY A 162 -27.97 7.83 4.94
C GLY A 162 -26.84 6.83 4.70
N LEU A 163 -26.58 5.92 5.66
CA LEU A 163 -25.58 4.84 5.50
C LEU A 163 -25.95 3.90 4.35
N TYR A 164 -27.24 3.61 4.16
CA TYR A 164 -27.71 2.79 3.03
C TYR A 164 -27.56 3.54 1.70
N ARG A 165 -27.87 4.83 1.69
CA ARG A 165 -27.71 5.69 0.51
C ARG A 165 -26.28 5.74 -0.01
N ILE A 166 -25.27 5.68 0.87
CA ILE A 166 -23.86 5.63 0.47
C ILE A 166 -23.35 4.20 0.18
N GLY A 167 -24.25 3.19 0.17
CA GLY A 167 -23.94 1.83 -0.30
C GLY A 167 -23.41 0.85 0.76
N LEU A 168 -23.46 1.18 2.07
CA LEU A 168 -22.91 0.28 3.10
C LEU A 168 -23.73 -1.00 3.35
N ASN A 169 -24.97 -1.06 2.89
CA ASN A 169 -25.83 -2.23 2.99
C ASN A 169 -25.95 -3.01 1.68
N GLU A 170 -25.18 -2.64 0.65
CA GLU A 170 -25.22 -3.35 -0.63
C GLU A 170 -24.77 -4.80 -0.46
N ASP A 171 -25.48 -5.69 -1.16
CA ASP A 171 -25.04 -7.07 -1.29
C ASP A 171 -23.95 -7.14 -2.36
N LEU A 172 -22.71 -7.36 -1.93
CA LEU A 172 -21.58 -7.49 -2.85
C LEU A 172 -21.63 -8.79 -3.67
N ARG A 173 -22.58 -9.69 -3.39
CA ARG A 173 -22.77 -10.99 -4.08
C ARG A 173 -21.44 -11.74 -4.27
N LEU A 174 -20.67 -11.85 -3.19
CA LEU A 174 -19.40 -12.54 -3.20
C LEU A 174 -19.61 -14.04 -3.45
N GLU A 175 -19.04 -14.56 -4.52
CA GLU A 175 -19.16 -15.96 -4.90
C GLU A 175 -18.11 -16.84 -4.18
N ILE A 176 -17.93 -16.59 -2.87
CA ILE A 176 -17.00 -17.31 -2.01
C ILE A 176 -17.80 -17.99 -0.91
N PRO A 177 -17.66 -19.32 -0.74
CA PRO A 177 -18.33 -20.04 0.35
C PRO A 177 -17.98 -19.45 1.72
N GLY A 178 -19.00 -19.25 2.55
CA GLY A 178 -18.84 -18.69 3.89
C GLY A 178 -18.70 -17.17 3.94
N ALA A 179 -18.89 -16.45 2.82
CA ALA A 179 -18.90 -15.00 2.81
C ALA A 179 -20.02 -14.44 3.68
N GLY A 180 -19.67 -13.53 4.59
CA GLY A 180 -20.60 -12.78 5.43
C GLY A 180 -21.23 -11.60 4.69
N ARG A 181 -22.14 -10.90 5.36
CA ARG A 181 -22.80 -9.70 4.84
C ARG A 181 -22.69 -8.55 5.83
N ALA A 182 -22.72 -7.33 5.31
CA ALA A 182 -22.82 -6.15 6.17
C ALA A 182 -24.15 -6.11 6.92
N LYS A 183 -24.08 -5.98 8.23
CA LYS A 183 -25.26 -5.89 9.13
C LYS A 183 -25.21 -4.56 9.88
N ILE A 184 -26.10 -3.66 9.51
CA ILE A 184 -26.27 -2.35 10.14
C ILE A 184 -27.61 -2.37 10.89
N ARG A 185 -27.56 -2.20 12.20
CA ARG A 185 -28.76 -2.19 13.03
C ARG A 185 -29.66 -1.01 12.68
N ARG A 186 -30.98 -1.24 12.66
CA ARG A 186 -31.99 -0.19 12.39
C ARG A 186 -32.75 0.17 13.66
N PRO A 187 -33.20 1.43 13.80
CA PRO A 187 -34.04 1.84 14.93
C PRO A 187 -35.41 1.18 14.96
N ASP A 188 -35.91 0.78 13.80
CA ASP A 188 -37.23 0.12 13.60
C ASP A 188 -37.11 -1.43 13.54
N ASP A 189 -35.96 -2.00 13.87
CA ASP A 189 -35.76 -3.44 13.93
C ASP A 189 -36.51 -4.04 15.13
N THR A 190 -37.47 -4.95 14.85
CA THR A 190 -38.27 -5.61 15.87
C THR A 190 -37.58 -6.76 16.57
N VAL A 191 -36.46 -7.26 15.99
CA VAL A 191 -35.70 -8.41 16.52
C VAL A 191 -34.54 -7.93 17.39
N ARG A 192 -33.88 -6.84 17.03
CA ARG A 192 -32.70 -6.30 17.73
C ARG A 192 -33.02 -4.95 18.33
N TYR A 193 -33.09 -4.91 19.65
CA TYR A 193 -33.41 -3.69 20.39
C TYR A 193 -32.44 -2.54 20.07
N TRP A 194 -32.96 -1.39 19.65
CA TRP A 194 -32.20 -0.15 19.50
C TRP A 194 -32.01 0.50 20.88
N SER A 195 -30.78 0.46 21.38
CA SER A 195 -30.46 1.04 22.69
C SER A 195 -30.43 2.59 22.63
N LYS A 196 -30.60 3.22 23.78
CA LYS A 196 -30.51 4.69 23.91
C LYS A 196 -29.14 5.25 23.52
N THR A 197 -28.11 4.38 23.45
CA THR A 197 -26.73 4.71 23.09
C THR A 197 -26.35 4.23 21.69
N ALA A 198 -27.20 3.50 21.01
CA ALA A 198 -26.89 2.89 19.69
C ALA A 198 -26.42 3.92 18.65
N LEU A 199 -27.13 5.04 18.51
CA LEU A 199 -26.76 6.05 17.50
C LEU A 199 -25.31 6.57 17.65
N PRO A 200 -24.91 7.15 18.81
CA PRO A 200 -23.55 7.66 18.93
C PRO A 200 -22.49 6.56 18.89
N TRP A 201 -22.76 5.34 19.37
CA TRP A 201 -21.80 4.23 19.29
C TRP A 201 -21.67 3.71 17.85
N MET A 202 -22.76 3.63 17.10
CA MET A 202 -22.72 3.28 15.67
C MET A 202 -21.88 4.28 14.87
N SER A 203 -21.90 5.56 15.22
CA SER A 203 -21.18 6.59 14.47
C SER A 203 -19.65 6.40 14.41
N PHE A 204 -19.09 5.60 15.32
CA PHE A 204 -17.67 5.24 15.28
C PHE A 204 -17.41 3.72 15.17
N GLY A 205 -18.43 2.98 14.66
CA GLY A 205 -18.28 1.62 14.15
C GLY A 205 -18.58 0.51 15.13
N TYR A 206 -19.30 0.78 16.21
CA TYR A 206 -19.93 -0.23 17.05
C TYR A 206 -21.40 -0.45 16.60
N GLU A 207 -22.09 -1.43 17.15
CA GLU A 207 -23.48 -1.77 16.79
C GLU A 207 -23.68 -2.18 15.32
N THR A 208 -22.59 -2.41 14.57
CA THR A 208 -22.58 -2.88 13.18
C THR A 208 -21.67 -4.10 13.08
N GLN A 209 -21.92 -4.97 12.10
CA GLN A 209 -21.06 -6.12 11.80
C GLN A 209 -20.79 -6.10 10.29
N ILE A 210 -19.55 -5.83 9.92
CA ILE A 210 -19.17 -5.58 8.52
C ILE A 210 -17.89 -6.36 8.21
N PRO A 211 -17.94 -7.32 7.26
CA PRO A 211 -16.73 -7.99 6.81
C PRO A 211 -15.71 -7.00 6.24
N PRO A 212 -14.40 -7.23 6.41
CA PRO A 212 -13.34 -6.34 5.91
C PRO A 212 -13.49 -5.96 4.43
N ILE A 213 -13.89 -6.91 3.58
CA ILE A 213 -14.09 -6.67 2.14
C ILE A 213 -15.18 -5.62 1.84
N TYR A 214 -16.22 -5.51 2.67
CA TYR A 214 -17.25 -4.48 2.52
C TYR A 214 -16.72 -3.09 2.89
N THR A 215 -15.91 -3.02 3.95
CA THR A 215 -15.20 -1.78 4.28
C THR A 215 -14.26 -1.38 3.14
N LEU A 216 -13.52 -2.33 2.57
CA LEU A 216 -12.66 -2.08 1.42
C LEU A 216 -13.46 -1.59 0.20
N ALA A 217 -14.58 -2.22 -0.14
CA ALA A 217 -15.43 -1.81 -1.27
C ALA A 217 -15.94 -0.38 -1.12
N PHE A 218 -16.29 0.05 0.10
CA PHE A 218 -16.69 1.44 0.38
C PHE A 218 -15.49 2.42 0.18
N TYR A 219 -14.31 2.10 0.69
CA TYR A 219 -13.11 2.94 0.48
C TYR A 219 -12.66 2.93 -0.98
N ASN A 220 -12.83 1.80 -1.67
CA ASN A 220 -12.60 1.71 -3.11
C ASN A 220 -13.52 2.66 -3.88
N ALA A 221 -14.80 2.74 -3.50
CA ALA A 221 -15.71 3.68 -4.14
C ALA A 221 -15.29 5.15 -3.92
N ILE A 222 -14.75 5.50 -2.73
CA ILE A 222 -14.17 6.83 -2.49
C ILE A 222 -12.99 7.08 -3.45
N ALA A 223 -12.08 6.10 -3.57
CA ALA A 223 -10.94 6.16 -4.48
C ALA A 223 -11.38 6.25 -5.95
N ASN A 224 -12.45 5.57 -6.32
CA ASN A 224 -13.00 5.46 -7.69
C ASN A 224 -14.01 6.57 -8.02
N ASN A 225 -13.76 7.77 -7.53
CA ASN A 225 -14.59 8.95 -7.78
C ASN A 225 -16.09 8.77 -7.47
N GLY A 226 -16.37 8.02 -6.40
CA GLY A 226 -17.72 7.74 -5.92
C GLY A 226 -18.39 6.51 -6.56
N LYS A 227 -17.79 5.93 -7.58
CA LYS A 227 -18.31 4.74 -8.26
C LYS A 227 -17.99 3.47 -7.48
N MET A 228 -19.03 2.76 -7.00
CA MET A 228 -18.87 1.49 -6.29
C MET A 228 -18.91 0.34 -7.29
N VAL A 229 -17.84 -0.45 -7.32
CA VAL A 229 -17.70 -1.66 -8.14
C VAL A 229 -17.71 -2.89 -7.25
N ARG A 230 -18.17 -4.02 -7.81
CA ARG A 230 -18.16 -5.32 -7.13
C ARG A 230 -16.72 -5.85 -7.03
N PRO A 231 -16.29 -6.38 -5.87
CA PRO A 231 -15.06 -7.17 -5.81
C PRO A 231 -15.15 -8.44 -6.67
N ILE A 232 -14.19 -8.64 -7.56
CA ILE A 232 -14.12 -9.76 -8.51
C ILE A 232 -12.91 -10.61 -8.17
N PHE A 233 -13.10 -11.93 -8.07
CA PHE A 233 -12.04 -12.91 -7.78
C PHE A 233 -11.74 -13.81 -8.99
N THR A 234 -12.73 -14.00 -9.87
CA THR A 234 -12.61 -14.83 -11.08
C THR A 234 -12.63 -13.92 -12.30
N LYS A 235 -11.66 -14.09 -13.19
CA LYS A 235 -11.57 -13.35 -14.46
C LYS A 235 -12.20 -14.13 -15.59
N GLU A 236 -11.90 -15.43 -15.67
CA GLU A 236 -12.39 -16.31 -16.74
C GLU A 236 -12.59 -17.72 -16.21
N ILE A 237 -13.55 -18.42 -16.81
CA ILE A 237 -13.70 -19.88 -16.74
C ILE A 237 -13.31 -20.42 -18.09
N MET A 238 -12.41 -21.41 -18.11
CA MET A 238 -11.86 -22.00 -19.33
C MET A 238 -12.10 -23.51 -19.35
N HIS A 239 -12.22 -24.06 -20.56
CA HIS A 239 -12.28 -25.49 -20.81
C HIS A 239 -11.39 -25.81 -22.00
N ASN A 240 -10.43 -26.72 -21.82
CA ASN A 240 -9.46 -27.11 -22.84
C ASN A 240 -8.75 -25.90 -23.50
N GLY A 241 -8.33 -24.92 -22.68
CA GLY A 241 -7.63 -23.70 -23.11
C GLY A 241 -8.51 -22.67 -23.84
N LYS A 242 -9.83 -22.87 -23.92
CA LYS A 242 -10.77 -21.90 -24.49
C LYS A 242 -11.61 -21.25 -23.40
N THR A 243 -11.76 -19.94 -23.45
CA THR A 243 -12.64 -19.19 -22.55
C THR A 243 -14.10 -19.56 -22.79
N VAL A 244 -14.77 -20.08 -21.76
CA VAL A 244 -16.20 -20.41 -21.76
C VAL A 244 -17.01 -19.24 -21.22
N GLN A 245 -16.49 -18.56 -20.18
CA GLN A 245 -17.15 -17.41 -19.57
C GLN A 245 -16.10 -16.41 -19.11
N SER A 246 -16.37 -15.12 -19.31
CA SER A 246 -15.54 -14.02 -18.81
C SER A 246 -16.36 -13.15 -17.85
N PHE A 247 -15.70 -12.61 -16.84
CA PHE A 247 -16.27 -11.67 -15.88
C PHE A 247 -15.64 -10.29 -16.10
N SER A 248 -16.48 -9.28 -16.11
CA SER A 248 -16.07 -7.89 -16.28
C SER A 248 -16.48 -7.06 -15.07
N THR A 249 -15.95 -5.86 -14.96
CA THR A 249 -16.31 -4.88 -13.93
C THR A 249 -17.82 -4.70 -13.87
N GLU A 250 -18.38 -4.91 -12.69
CA GLU A 250 -19.79 -4.62 -12.41
C GLU A 250 -19.90 -3.40 -11.49
N VAL A 251 -20.57 -2.37 -12.00
CA VAL A 251 -20.88 -1.18 -11.22
C VAL A 251 -22.13 -1.43 -10.38
N ILE A 252 -21.97 -1.40 -9.06
CA ILE A 252 -23.07 -1.56 -8.09
C ILE A 252 -23.81 -0.23 -7.93
N ARG A 253 -23.05 0.88 -7.85
CA ARG A 253 -23.58 2.25 -7.77
C ARG A 253 -22.72 3.18 -8.60
N GLU A 254 -23.35 4.03 -9.38
CA GLU A 254 -22.65 5.06 -10.16
C GLU A 254 -22.08 6.17 -9.27
N SER A 255 -22.72 6.45 -8.13
CA SER A 255 -22.19 7.40 -7.15
C SER A 255 -22.68 7.08 -5.74
N ILE A 256 -21.78 7.16 -4.75
CA ILE A 256 -22.10 7.00 -3.32
C ILE A 256 -22.43 8.33 -2.63
N CYS A 257 -22.00 9.47 -3.20
CA CYS A 257 -22.29 10.82 -2.69
C CYS A 257 -22.01 11.86 -3.77
N SER A 258 -22.31 13.13 -3.48
CA SER A 258 -21.95 14.25 -4.36
C SER A 258 -20.44 14.40 -4.48
N GLU A 259 -19.98 14.93 -5.62
CA GLU A 259 -18.55 15.23 -5.87
C GLU A 259 -17.96 16.14 -4.78
N ARG A 260 -18.73 17.13 -4.34
CA ARG A 260 -18.34 18.03 -3.25
C ARG A 260 -18.02 17.26 -1.96
N THR A 261 -18.92 16.38 -1.54
CA THR A 261 -18.74 15.55 -0.34
C THR A 261 -17.55 14.59 -0.52
N LEU A 262 -17.42 14.00 -1.70
CA LEU A 262 -16.34 13.08 -2.03
C LEU A 262 -14.97 13.75 -1.88
N ASN A 263 -14.79 14.96 -2.43
CA ASN A 263 -13.54 15.70 -2.35
C ASN A 263 -13.18 16.05 -0.89
N MET A 264 -14.15 16.52 -0.09
CA MET A 264 -13.95 16.75 1.35
C MET A 264 -13.49 15.47 2.08
N ILE A 265 -14.08 14.32 1.76
CA ILE A 265 -13.69 13.03 2.38
C ILE A 265 -12.27 12.60 1.94
N LYS A 266 -11.91 12.76 0.66
CA LYS A 266 -10.56 12.49 0.17
C LYS A 266 -9.51 13.33 0.90
N ASP A 267 -9.76 14.62 1.08
CA ASP A 267 -8.88 15.52 1.83
C ASP A 267 -8.74 15.11 3.30
N MET A 268 -9.84 14.70 3.93
CA MET A 268 -9.82 14.17 5.30
C MET A 268 -8.99 12.89 5.40
N LEU A 269 -9.12 11.95 4.45
CA LEU A 269 -8.36 10.70 4.45
C LEU A 269 -6.87 10.92 4.24
N LEU A 270 -6.50 11.87 3.39
CA LEU A 270 -5.12 12.29 3.24
C LEU A 270 -4.60 12.92 4.54
N GLY A 271 -5.39 13.80 5.15
CA GLY A 271 -5.04 14.43 6.42
C GLY A 271 -4.84 13.45 7.59
N VAL A 272 -5.49 12.28 7.57
CA VAL A 272 -5.22 11.21 8.56
C VAL A 272 -3.77 10.76 8.49
N VAL A 273 -3.22 10.60 7.28
CA VAL A 273 -1.84 10.14 7.07
C VAL A 273 -0.83 11.28 7.27
N GLU A 274 -1.13 12.47 6.79
CA GLU A 274 -0.20 13.61 6.88
C GLU A 274 -0.16 14.24 8.28
N LYS A 275 -1.30 14.37 8.95
CA LYS A 275 -1.47 15.16 10.17
C LYS A 275 -2.00 14.37 11.36
N GLY A 276 -2.61 13.21 11.10
CA GLY A 276 -3.41 12.47 12.07
C GLY A 276 -2.79 11.19 12.63
N THR A 277 -3.66 10.25 12.95
CA THR A 277 -3.31 8.94 13.54
C THR A 277 -2.60 8.00 12.57
N GLY A 278 -2.59 8.33 11.29
CA GLY A 278 -1.95 7.57 10.22
C GLY A 278 -0.52 8.01 9.88
N LYS A 279 0.12 8.89 10.63
CA LYS A 279 1.48 9.41 10.32
C LYS A 279 2.52 8.32 10.08
N ALA A 280 2.40 7.16 10.72
CA ALA A 280 3.29 6.02 10.49
C ALA A 280 3.14 5.39 9.10
N VAL A 281 2.06 5.71 8.38
CA VAL A 281 1.77 5.24 7.01
C VAL A 281 2.35 6.18 5.95
N HIS A 282 2.79 7.39 6.36
CA HIS A 282 3.42 8.33 5.43
C HIS A 282 4.61 7.68 4.71
N SER A 283 4.68 7.88 3.40
CA SER A 283 5.75 7.38 2.54
C SER A 283 6.27 8.53 1.67
N ASP A 284 7.58 8.57 1.49
CA ASP A 284 8.24 9.53 0.61
C ASP A 284 8.15 9.11 -0.88
N PHE A 285 7.72 7.86 -1.14
CA PHE A 285 7.68 7.28 -2.48
C PHE A 285 6.28 7.31 -3.10
N VAL A 286 5.25 7.13 -2.28
CA VAL A 286 3.85 7.07 -2.74
C VAL A 286 2.92 7.68 -1.71
N ARG A 287 2.08 8.63 -2.14
CA ARG A 287 1.08 9.22 -1.25
C ARG A 287 -0.03 8.21 -0.96
N ILE A 288 -0.34 8.03 0.31
CA ILE A 288 -1.37 7.10 0.78
C ILE A 288 -2.44 7.89 1.50
N ALA A 289 -3.71 7.63 1.19
CA ALA A 289 -4.85 8.16 1.90
C ALA A 289 -5.62 7.02 2.58
N GLY A 290 -6.13 7.23 3.78
CA GLY A 290 -6.87 6.18 4.47
C GLY A 290 -7.19 6.50 5.92
N LYS A 291 -7.73 5.51 6.63
CA LYS A 291 -8.19 5.65 8.00
C LYS A 291 -7.72 4.49 8.87
N THR A 292 -7.22 4.83 10.03
CA THR A 292 -6.87 3.88 11.10
C THR A 292 -8.11 3.43 11.86
N GLY A 293 -8.12 2.15 12.24
CA GLY A 293 -9.10 1.56 13.16
C GLY A 293 -8.42 0.93 14.36
N THR A 294 -9.02 1.08 15.53
CA THR A 294 -8.68 0.31 16.73
C THR A 294 -9.98 0.09 17.47
N ALA A 295 -10.42 -1.17 17.55
CA ALA A 295 -11.64 -1.57 18.22
C ALA A 295 -11.33 -2.61 19.30
N GLN A 296 -12.12 -2.62 20.36
CA GLN A 296 -12.09 -3.69 21.35
C GLN A 296 -12.92 -4.87 20.80
N ILE A 297 -12.40 -6.08 20.95
CA ILE A 297 -13.15 -7.28 20.57
C ILE A 297 -14.09 -7.65 21.69
N ALA A 298 -15.37 -7.85 21.36
CA ALA A 298 -16.33 -8.39 22.32
C ALA A 298 -16.24 -9.92 22.39
N SER A 299 -16.25 -10.48 23.60
CA SER A 299 -16.42 -11.93 23.84
C SER A 299 -17.53 -12.12 24.85
N GLY A 300 -18.58 -12.86 24.48
CA GLY A 300 -19.77 -13.06 25.32
C GLY A 300 -20.49 -11.76 25.68
N GLY A 301 -20.44 -10.73 24.84
CA GLY A 301 -21.04 -9.42 25.09
C GLY A 301 -20.21 -8.48 25.98
N VAL A 302 -18.98 -8.85 26.35
CA VAL A 302 -18.10 -8.05 27.20
C VAL A 302 -16.83 -7.65 26.43
N TYR A 303 -16.51 -6.35 26.42
CA TYR A 303 -15.37 -5.79 25.65
C TYR A 303 -13.99 -5.89 26.33
N ARG A 304 -13.92 -6.27 27.60
CA ARG A 304 -12.68 -6.14 28.40
C ARG A 304 -11.69 -7.31 28.31
N GLN A 305 -12.08 -8.47 27.76
CA GLN A 305 -11.27 -9.71 27.87
C GLN A 305 -10.75 -10.28 26.55
N ALA A 306 -11.26 -9.86 25.42
CA ALA A 306 -10.93 -10.48 24.12
C ALA A 306 -9.83 -9.76 23.32
N GLY A 307 -9.22 -8.69 23.86
CA GLY A 307 -8.14 -7.96 23.19
C GLY A 307 -8.64 -6.90 22.20
N HIS A 308 -7.77 -6.52 21.24
CA HIS A 308 -8.04 -5.48 20.27
C HIS A 308 -7.99 -6.03 18.85
N GLN A 309 -8.80 -5.42 17.98
CA GLN A 309 -8.66 -5.48 16.54
C GLN A 309 -8.10 -4.15 16.07
N VAL A 310 -7.02 -4.18 15.32
CA VAL A 310 -6.44 -3.00 14.67
C VAL A 310 -6.60 -3.10 13.17
N ALA A 311 -6.91 -1.97 12.52
CA ALA A 311 -7.17 -1.93 11.10
C ALA A 311 -6.60 -0.66 10.44
N PHE A 312 -6.32 -0.75 9.16
CA PHE A 312 -6.14 0.38 8.27
C PHE A 312 -6.82 0.07 6.95
N CYS A 313 -7.64 0.99 6.46
CA CYS A 313 -8.24 0.92 5.14
C CYS A 313 -7.97 2.22 4.38
N GLY A 314 -7.53 2.10 3.14
CA GLY A 314 -7.17 3.25 2.33
C GLY A 314 -6.86 2.89 0.88
N TYR A 315 -6.20 3.81 0.17
CA TYR A 315 -5.87 3.65 -1.23
C TYR A 315 -4.57 4.39 -1.58
N PHE A 316 -3.98 3.98 -2.67
CA PHE A 316 -2.74 4.55 -3.19
C PHE A 316 -2.62 4.38 -4.72
N PRO A 317 -1.88 5.30 -5.43
CA PRO A 317 -1.50 6.63 -4.97
C PRO A 317 -2.72 7.47 -4.59
N ALA A 318 -2.58 8.46 -3.67
CA ALA A 318 -3.73 9.25 -3.21
C ALA A 318 -4.28 10.18 -4.31
N ASP A 319 -3.41 10.65 -5.19
CA ASP A 319 -3.76 11.62 -6.25
C ASP A 319 -4.43 10.93 -7.45
N GLU A 320 -3.92 9.77 -7.86
CA GLU A 320 -4.49 8.91 -8.91
C GLU A 320 -4.65 7.48 -8.38
N PRO A 321 -5.71 7.19 -7.65
CA PRO A 321 -5.87 5.91 -7.00
C PRO A 321 -5.90 4.73 -7.98
N LYS A 322 -4.94 3.82 -7.84
CA LYS A 322 -4.87 2.57 -8.62
C LYS A 322 -5.27 1.36 -7.80
N TYR A 323 -4.90 1.35 -6.53
CA TYR A 323 -5.20 0.25 -5.62
C TYR A 323 -5.84 0.77 -4.33
N SER A 324 -6.84 0.07 -3.85
CA SER A 324 -7.33 0.17 -2.48
C SER A 324 -6.84 -1.03 -1.66
N CYS A 325 -6.61 -0.82 -0.37
CA CYS A 325 -6.06 -1.85 0.51
C CYS A 325 -6.68 -1.77 1.90
N ILE A 326 -7.04 -2.93 2.46
CA ILE A 326 -7.40 -3.07 3.85
C ILE A 326 -6.51 -4.09 4.53
N VAL A 327 -6.07 -3.78 5.74
CA VAL A 327 -5.38 -4.72 6.63
C VAL A 327 -6.08 -4.71 7.98
N VAL A 328 -6.46 -5.90 8.45
CA VAL A 328 -7.05 -6.10 9.77
C VAL A 328 -6.21 -7.12 10.53
N ILE A 329 -5.80 -6.78 11.74
CA ILE A 329 -5.01 -7.65 12.62
C ILE A 329 -5.76 -7.80 13.95
N ARG A 330 -5.87 -9.03 14.44
CA ARG A 330 -6.61 -9.35 15.66
C ARG A 330 -5.68 -9.77 16.76
N GLN A 331 -5.98 -9.30 17.98
CA GLN A 331 -5.31 -9.66 19.23
C GLN A 331 -3.77 -9.58 19.13
N PRO A 332 -3.18 -8.44 18.80
CA PRO A 332 -1.74 -8.25 18.92
C PRO A 332 -1.35 -8.39 20.41
N ARG A 333 -0.33 -9.19 20.69
CA ARG A 333 0.14 -9.44 22.05
C ARG A 333 1.32 -8.57 22.44
N ASN A 334 2.12 -8.18 21.46
CA ASN A 334 3.31 -7.35 21.66
C ASN A 334 3.05 -5.91 21.17
N GLY A 335 3.42 -4.94 21.98
CA GLY A 335 3.29 -3.52 21.67
C GLY A 335 1.91 -2.95 21.98
N TYR A 336 1.78 -1.63 21.81
CA TYR A 336 0.51 -0.92 22.00
C TYR A 336 -0.38 -1.10 20.76
N PRO A 337 -1.62 -1.58 20.90
CA PRO A 337 -2.50 -1.78 19.75
C PRO A 337 -2.77 -0.50 18.99
N SER A 338 -2.28 -0.40 17.76
CA SER A 338 -2.37 0.80 16.93
C SER A 338 -2.64 0.43 15.48
N GLY A 339 -3.78 0.89 14.96
CA GLY A 339 -4.10 0.73 13.54
C GLY A 339 -3.11 1.42 12.61
N GLY A 340 -2.50 2.55 13.03
CA GLY A 340 -1.52 3.26 12.23
C GLY A 340 -0.18 2.55 12.11
N THR A 341 0.38 2.06 13.22
CA THR A 341 1.72 1.44 13.23
C THR A 341 1.69 -0.04 12.83
N MET A 342 0.65 -0.78 13.21
CA MET A 342 0.54 -2.21 12.91
C MET A 342 -0.07 -2.42 11.52
N SER A 343 -1.37 -2.27 11.36
CA SER A 343 -2.06 -2.48 10.09
C SER A 343 -1.63 -1.47 9.01
N GLY A 344 -1.48 -0.21 9.39
CA GLY A 344 -0.98 0.84 8.51
C GLY A 344 0.46 0.60 8.05
N GLY A 345 1.32 0.07 8.93
CA GLY A 345 2.68 -0.34 8.57
C GLY A 345 2.72 -1.41 7.48
N VAL A 346 1.77 -2.36 7.52
CA VAL A 346 1.61 -3.38 6.46
C VAL A 346 1.14 -2.72 5.16
N VAL A 347 0.12 -1.83 5.22
CA VAL A 347 -0.37 -1.11 4.02
C VAL A 347 0.75 -0.28 3.39
N LYS A 348 1.55 0.44 4.19
CA LYS A 348 2.71 1.19 3.70
C LYS A 348 3.68 0.28 2.97
N ALA A 349 4.05 -0.85 3.57
CA ALA A 349 4.99 -1.81 2.97
C ALA A 349 4.45 -2.41 1.66
N ILE A 350 3.14 -2.68 1.58
CA ILE A 350 2.48 -3.13 0.35
C ILE A 350 2.53 -2.01 -0.70
N ALA A 351 2.09 -0.80 -0.34
CA ALA A 351 2.01 0.33 -1.26
C ALA A 351 3.37 0.67 -1.88
N GLU A 352 4.42 0.77 -1.06
CA GLU A 352 5.78 1.07 -1.53
C GLU A 352 6.31 0.01 -2.49
N LYS A 353 6.14 -1.29 -2.16
CA LYS A 353 6.63 -2.39 -3.00
C LYS A 353 5.83 -2.54 -4.29
N VAL A 354 4.49 -2.44 -4.22
CA VAL A 354 3.61 -2.50 -5.40
C VAL A 354 3.89 -1.30 -6.31
N TYR A 355 4.03 -0.11 -5.74
CA TYR A 355 4.39 1.09 -6.49
C TYR A 355 5.74 0.92 -7.20
N ALA A 356 6.76 0.44 -6.51
CA ALA A 356 8.08 0.20 -7.09
C ALA A 356 8.10 -0.89 -8.17
N SER A 357 7.22 -1.91 -8.06
CA SER A 357 7.18 -3.02 -9.03
C SER A 357 6.36 -2.73 -10.29
N HIS A 358 5.36 -1.85 -10.21
CA HIS A 358 4.42 -1.55 -11.31
C HIS A 358 4.68 -0.22 -12.00
N MET A 359 5.47 0.66 -11.42
CA MET A 359 5.96 1.81 -12.14
C MET A 359 7.15 1.37 -12.98
N SER A 360 6.93 1.22 -14.28
CA SER A 360 7.97 1.61 -15.23
C SER A 360 8.33 3.03 -14.82
N PHE A 361 9.56 3.24 -14.35
CA PHE A 361 10.09 4.56 -14.03
C PHE A 361 9.94 5.43 -15.29
N ASP A 362 8.82 6.11 -15.41
CA ASP A 362 8.70 7.23 -16.33
C ASP A 362 9.39 8.39 -15.60
N ILE A 363 10.73 8.43 -15.77
CA ILE A 363 11.62 9.47 -15.22
C ILE A 363 11.21 10.86 -15.77
N ARG A 364 10.27 10.92 -16.73
CA ARG A 364 9.84 12.16 -17.40
C ARG A 364 8.91 13.04 -16.58
N ASP A 365 8.24 12.51 -15.55
CA ASP A 365 7.25 13.24 -14.75
C ASP A 365 7.71 13.60 -13.32
N MET A 366 8.97 13.39 -12.98
CA MET A 366 9.54 14.07 -11.83
C MET A 366 9.79 15.54 -12.24
N GLU A 367 8.87 16.43 -11.86
CA GLU A 367 9.12 17.87 -11.87
C GLU A 367 10.53 18.12 -11.33
N LYS A 368 11.27 19.00 -12.04
CA LYS A 368 12.64 19.44 -11.74
C LYS A 368 12.71 20.22 -10.42
N ASP A 369 12.28 19.61 -9.32
CA ASP A 369 12.62 20.07 -7.99
C ASP A 369 13.90 19.35 -7.54
N SER A 370 15.00 19.93 -8.00
CA SER A 370 16.35 20.03 -7.44
C SER A 370 16.70 19.08 -6.27
N LEU A 371 16.57 17.78 -6.44
CA LEU A 371 17.57 16.86 -5.94
C LEU A 371 18.55 16.68 -7.11
N ALA A 372 19.75 17.25 -7.00
CA ALA A 372 20.85 16.95 -7.90
C ALA A 372 21.07 15.43 -7.83
N VAL A 373 20.43 14.69 -8.72
CA VAL A 373 20.71 13.26 -8.92
C VAL A 373 22.13 13.21 -9.42
N THR A 374 23.06 12.94 -8.52
CA THR A 374 24.45 12.69 -8.88
C THR A 374 24.46 11.38 -9.64
N LEU A 375 24.38 11.44 -10.97
CA LEU A 375 24.54 10.26 -11.82
C LEU A 375 25.89 9.60 -11.47
N PRO A 376 25.92 8.28 -11.28
CA PRO A 376 27.15 7.60 -10.96
C PRO A 376 28.18 7.77 -12.08
N GLN A 377 29.45 7.86 -11.74
CA GLN A 377 30.54 7.89 -12.71
C GLN A 377 30.50 6.62 -13.57
N PRO A 378 30.39 6.71 -14.90
CA PRO A 378 30.38 5.55 -15.76
C PRO A 378 31.73 4.82 -15.70
N LYS A 379 31.71 3.51 -15.96
CA LYS A 379 32.94 2.71 -16.05
C LYS A 379 33.54 2.85 -17.44
N ALA A 380 34.87 2.86 -17.52
CA ALA A 380 35.58 2.62 -18.76
C ALA A 380 35.26 1.22 -19.31
N GLY A 381 35.22 1.03 -20.61
CA GLY A 381 34.87 -0.26 -21.19
C GLY A 381 34.81 -0.27 -22.72
N GLU A 382 34.07 -1.24 -23.26
CA GLU A 382 33.83 -1.35 -24.69
C GLU A 382 32.87 -0.22 -25.14
N ARG A 383 33.23 0.49 -26.21
CA ARG A 383 32.56 1.68 -26.69
C ARG A 383 31.07 1.45 -27.01
N GLY A 384 30.78 0.43 -27.82
CA GLY A 384 29.40 0.22 -28.28
C GLY A 384 28.46 -0.18 -27.14
N ALA A 385 28.95 -0.96 -26.18
CA ALA A 385 28.20 -1.31 -24.98
C ALA A 385 27.94 -0.08 -24.10
N LEU A 386 28.90 0.81 -23.97
CA LEU A 386 28.79 2.02 -23.16
C LEU A 386 27.83 3.02 -23.83
N GLU A 387 28.00 3.27 -25.13
CA GLU A 387 27.08 4.12 -25.89
C GLU A 387 25.64 3.62 -25.84
N TYR A 388 25.43 2.30 -25.95
CA TYR A 388 24.10 1.70 -25.81
C TYR A 388 23.48 1.96 -24.43
N VAL A 389 24.25 1.83 -23.34
CA VAL A 389 23.77 2.09 -21.99
C VAL A 389 23.47 3.56 -21.78
N LEU A 390 24.33 4.47 -22.25
CA LEU A 390 24.11 5.91 -22.14
C LEU A 390 22.87 6.35 -22.92
N ASP A 391 22.67 5.84 -24.16
CA ASP A 391 21.47 6.07 -24.95
C ASP A 391 20.17 5.61 -24.23
N LYS A 392 20.20 4.42 -23.62
CA LYS A 392 19.07 3.91 -22.83
C LYS A 392 18.77 4.69 -21.56
N LEU A 393 19.73 5.44 -21.05
CA LEU A 393 19.59 6.31 -19.89
C LEU A 393 19.34 7.77 -20.27
N ASP A 394 19.21 8.07 -21.57
CA ASP A 394 19.04 9.43 -22.12
C ASP A 394 20.18 10.40 -21.70
N ILE A 395 21.41 9.87 -21.66
CA ILE A 395 22.63 10.61 -21.29
C ILE A 395 23.42 10.85 -22.56
N GLU A 396 23.69 12.13 -22.91
CA GLU A 396 24.52 12.47 -24.04
C GLU A 396 25.98 12.05 -23.81
N ALA A 397 26.55 11.41 -24.82
CA ALA A 397 27.97 11.08 -24.85
C ALA A 397 28.69 12.00 -25.83
N ASP A 398 29.69 12.75 -25.33
CA ASP A 398 30.60 13.49 -26.19
C ASP A 398 31.63 12.53 -26.80
N ASN A 399 31.45 12.19 -28.08
CA ASN A 399 32.22 11.17 -28.80
C ASN A 399 32.85 11.70 -30.10
N ASP A 400 33.02 13.02 -30.24
CA ASP A 400 33.39 13.72 -31.49
C ASP A 400 34.75 13.35 -32.09
N SER A 401 35.54 12.44 -31.55
CA SER A 401 36.85 12.03 -32.11
C SER A 401 37.33 10.64 -31.71
N ILE A 402 36.40 9.72 -31.45
CA ILE A 402 36.75 8.38 -30.94
C ILE A 402 36.96 7.40 -32.09
N GLU A 403 38.15 6.85 -32.20
CA GLU A 403 38.54 5.85 -33.20
C GLU A 403 38.68 4.43 -32.67
N THR A 404 38.81 4.26 -31.34
CA THR A 404 39.08 2.93 -30.77
C THR A 404 37.85 2.22 -30.20
N GLN A 405 37.91 0.90 -30.15
CA GLN A 405 36.85 0.05 -29.56
C GLN A 405 36.77 0.22 -28.03
N TRP A 406 37.83 0.68 -27.37
CA TRP A 406 37.90 0.80 -25.91
C TRP A 406 38.02 2.26 -25.50
N VAL A 407 37.20 2.68 -24.54
CA VAL A 407 37.15 4.06 -24.11
C VAL A 407 37.16 4.22 -22.59
N THR A 408 37.71 5.34 -22.16
CA THR A 408 37.42 5.85 -20.81
C THR A 408 36.16 6.67 -20.84
N ALA A 409 35.42 6.69 -19.75
CA ALA A 409 34.25 7.54 -19.59
C ALA A 409 34.44 8.42 -18.36
N LYS A 410 34.28 9.72 -18.51
CA LYS A 410 34.40 10.68 -17.42
C LYS A 410 33.23 11.65 -17.46
N ARG A 411 32.63 11.89 -16.32
CA ARG A 411 31.67 12.96 -16.13
C ARG A 411 32.29 14.04 -15.26
N GLU A 412 32.19 15.28 -15.67
CA GLU A 412 32.59 16.44 -14.87
C GLU A 412 31.42 16.91 -14.00
N ASP A 413 31.72 17.35 -12.77
CA ASP A 413 30.70 17.88 -11.87
C ASP A 413 29.99 19.10 -12.49
N GLY A 414 28.66 19.02 -12.60
CA GLY A 414 27.83 20.07 -13.20
C GLY A 414 27.54 19.93 -14.69
N ARG A 415 28.05 18.88 -15.36
CA ARG A 415 27.68 18.54 -16.74
C ARG A 415 26.68 17.39 -16.79
N GLU A 416 25.78 17.41 -17.75
CA GLU A 416 24.79 16.35 -18.02
C GLU A 416 25.31 15.30 -19.01
N ASP A 417 26.41 15.62 -19.73
CA ASP A 417 27.08 14.76 -20.71
C ASP A 417 28.24 13.96 -20.12
N VAL A 418 28.60 12.87 -20.81
CA VAL A 418 29.74 12.00 -20.48
C VAL A 418 30.79 12.14 -21.56
N GLU A 419 31.97 12.64 -21.20
CA GLU A 419 33.12 12.69 -22.10
C GLU A 419 33.71 11.30 -22.27
N LEU A 420 33.79 10.80 -23.49
CA LEU A 420 34.48 9.58 -23.87
C LEU A 420 35.86 9.92 -24.44
N LYS A 421 36.87 9.11 -24.08
CA LYS A 421 38.23 9.22 -24.62
C LYS A 421 38.80 7.87 -25.00
N ASP A 422 39.51 7.84 -26.11
CA ASP A 422 40.18 6.64 -26.60
C ASP A 422 41.13 6.02 -25.62
N ILE A 423 41.06 4.69 -25.48
CA ILE A 423 42.14 3.87 -24.87
C ILE A 423 42.93 3.26 -26.02
N PRO A 424 44.13 3.81 -26.35
CA PRO A 424 44.93 3.29 -27.44
C PRO A 424 45.50 1.93 -27.06
N ILE A 425 45.17 0.89 -27.81
CA ILE A 425 45.74 -0.44 -27.71
C ILE A 425 46.85 -0.54 -28.74
N ARG A 426 48.10 -0.70 -28.29
CA ARG A 426 49.24 -0.88 -29.15
C ARG A 426 49.82 -2.30 -28.98
N GLU A 427 50.10 -2.94 -30.13
CA GLU A 427 50.64 -4.30 -30.12
C GLU A 427 51.98 -4.37 -29.33
N GLY A 428 52.10 -5.35 -28.45
CA GLY A 428 53.25 -5.54 -27.60
C GLY A 428 53.39 -4.63 -26.39
N LEU A 429 52.39 -3.76 -26.12
CA LEU A 429 52.37 -2.89 -24.93
C LEU A 429 51.19 -3.20 -24.02
N VAL A 430 51.44 -3.02 -22.71
CA VAL A 430 50.41 -3.22 -21.66
C VAL A 430 49.34 -2.15 -21.78
N PRO A 431 48.05 -2.50 -21.95
CA PRO A 431 46.99 -1.53 -22.03
C PRO A 431 46.66 -0.90 -20.69
N ASN A 432 46.06 0.30 -20.72
CA ASN A 432 45.49 0.94 -19.53
C ASN A 432 44.09 0.39 -19.26
N VAL A 433 43.91 -0.29 -18.13
CA VAL A 433 42.62 -0.86 -17.71
C VAL A 433 42.05 -0.16 -16.48
N VAL A 434 42.64 0.94 -16.03
CA VAL A 434 42.14 1.71 -14.88
C VAL A 434 40.81 2.34 -15.24
N GLY A 435 39.83 2.24 -14.34
CA GLY A 435 38.44 2.70 -14.55
C GLY A 435 37.51 1.66 -15.16
N MET A 436 38.01 0.55 -15.70
CA MET A 436 37.22 -0.54 -16.28
C MET A 436 36.55 -1.43 -15.23
N GLY A 437 35.47 -2.08 -15.62
CA GLY A 437 34.91 -3.22 -14.90
C GLY A 437 35.87 -4.41 -14.93
N ALA A 438 35.78 -5.31 -13.93
CA ALA A 438 36.64 -6.48 -13.82
C ALA A 438 36.66 -7.34 -15.11
N LYS A 439 35.48 -7.57 -15.72
CA LYS A 439 35.32 -8.39 -16.94
C LYS A 439 36.09 -7.80 -18.13
N ASP A 440 35.91 -6.52 -18.38
CA ASP A 440 36.54 -5.84 -19.52
C ASP A 440 38.08 -5.73 -19.33
N ALA A 441 38.49 -5.43 -18.10
CA ALA A 441 39.91 -5.35 -17.76
C ALA A 441 40.63 -6.70 -17.93
N VAL A 442 40.04 -7.80 -17.49
CA VAL A 442 40.56 -9.16 -17.68
C VAL A 442 40.63 -9.50 -19.16
N TYR A 443 39.54 -9.30 -19.90
CA TYR A 443 39.47 -9.58 -21.31
C TYR A 443 40.59 -8.83 -22.09
N LEU A 444 40.76 -7.54 -21.82
CA LEU A 444 41.74 -6.69 -22.51
C LEU A 444 43.17 -7.09 -22.20
N LEU A 445 43.49 -7.42 -20.95
CA LEU A 445 44.84 -7.90 -20.57
C LEU A 445 45.17 -9.27 -21.18
N GLU A 446 44.19 -10.19 -21.16
CA GLU A 446 44.38 -11.55 -21.69
C GLU A 446 44.47 -11.54 -23.22
N SER A 447 43.77 -10.64 -23.90
CA SER A 447 43.84 -10.49 -25.37
C SER A 447 45.23 -10.09 -25.86
N VAL A 448 46.03 -9.43 -25.04
CA VAL A 448 47.42 -9.07 -25.35
C VAL A 448 48.44 -10.05 -24.76
N GLY A 449 47.98 -11.22 -24.23
CA GLY A 449 48.86 -12.31 -23.74
C GLY A 449 49.35 -12.16 -22.30
N LEU A 450 48.73 -11.28 -21.51
CA LEU A 450 48.98 -11.13 -20.08
C LEU A 450 48.02 -12.00 -19.27
N ARG A 451 48.21 -12.13 -17.97
CA ARG A 451 47.28 -12.76 -17.02
C ARG A 451 46.81 -11.70 -16.04
N ALA A 452 45.52 -11.67 -15.74
CA ALA A 452 44.97 -10.77 -14.73
C ALA A 452 44.80 -11.47 -13.38
N SER A 453 45.11 -10.77 -12.30
CA SER A 453 44.83 -11.20 -10.92
C SER A 453 44.03 -10.08 -10.24
N LEU A 454 42.79 -10.40 -9.77
CA LEU A 454 41.89 -9.43 -9.21
C LEU A 454 41.93 -9.41 -7.67
N ASN A 455 41.93 -8.23 -7.09
CA ASN A 455 41.79 -8.02 -5.66
C ASN A 455 40.73 -6.91 -5.38
N GLY A 456 39.63 -7.24 -4.67
CA GLY A 456 38.54 -6.33 -4.39
C GLY A 456 37.33 -6.51 -5.32
N MET A 457 36.39 -5.57 -5.27
CA MET A 457 35.15 -5.53 -6.10
C MET A 457 34.92 -4.12 -6.64
N GLY A 458 34.22 -4.03 -7.77
CA GLY A 458 33.88 -2.73 -8.37
C GLY A 458 34.63 -2.47 -9.67
N ARG A 459 35.28 -1.31 -9.78
CA ARG A 459 36.08 -0.91 -10.94
C ARG A 459 37.57 -0.94 -10.59
N VAL A 460 38.41 -1.15 -11.60
CA VAL A 460 39.87 -1.12 -11.45
C VAL A 460 40.32 0.26 -11.00
N SER A 461 40.89 0.36 -9.81
CA SER A 461 41.47 1.59 -9.26
C SER A 461 42.98 1.71 -9.55
N SER A 462 43.66 0.56 -9.71
CA SER A 462 45.09 0.54 -10.08
C SER A 462 45.49 -0.80 -10.70
N GLN A 463 46.54 -0.78 -11.53
CA GLN A 463 47.19 -1.96 -12.09
C GLN A 463 48.69 -1.98 -11.72
N SER A 464 49.23 -3.19 -11.44
CA SER A 464 50.60 -3.35 -10.94
C SER A 464 51.67 -3.12 -11.98
N VAL A 465 51.35 -3.20 -13.27
CA VAL A 465 52.24 -2.95 -14.39
C VAL A 465 51.80 -1.70 -15.11
N SER A 466 52.73 -0.75 -15.29
CA SER A 466 52.42 0.54 -15.90
C SER A 466 51.92 0.39 -17.34
N PRO A 467 50.81 1.10 -17.74
CA PRO A 467 50.38 1.16 -19.11
C PRO A 467 51.53 1.62 -20.05
N GLY A 468 51.60 1.04 -21.25
CA GLY A 468 52.63 1.35 -22.22
C GLY A 468 53.97 0.60 -21.99
N SER A 469 54.12 -0.20 -20.95
CA SER A 469 55.24 -1.09 -20.78
C SER A 469 55.23 -2.23 -21.82
N ARG A 470 56.40 -2.79 -22.17
CA ARG A 470 56.43 -3.95 -23.09
C ARG A 470 55.80 -5.19 -22.44
N VAL A 471 54.99 -5.88 -23.19
CA VAL A 471 54.34 -7.11 -22.75
C VAL A 471 55.40 -8.24 -22.66
N SER A 472 55.43 -8.92 -21.49
CA SER A 472 56.10 -10.20 -21.35
C SER A 472 55.00 -11.28 -21.33
N LYS A 473 55.00 -12.18 -22.31
CA LYS A 473 53.96 -13.20 -22.49
C LYS A 473 53.76 -14.04 -21.22
N GLY A 474 52.50 -14.09 -20.72
CA GLY A 474 52.15 -14.80 -19.50
C GLY A 474 52.45 -14.06 -18.20
N GLN A 475 52.95 -12.81 -18.26
CA GLN A 475 53.15 -11.96 -17.07
C GLN A 475 51.81 -11.68 -16.39
N THR A 476 51.79 -11.78 -15.06
CA THR A 476 50.59 -11.45 -14.28
C THR A 476 50.52 -9.96 -13.94
N VAL A 477 49.42 -9.34 -14.23
CA VAL A 477 49.07 -7.97 -13.82
C VAL A 477 48.05 -8.05 -12.69
N SER A 478 48.43 -7.59 -11.51
CA SER A 478 47.51 -7.50 -10.37
C SER A 478 46.67 -6.22 -10.48
N LEU A 479 45.32 -6.36 -10.38
CA LEU A 479 44.36 -5.27 -10.44
C LEU A 479 43.72 -5.09 -9.06
N THR A 480 43.75 -3.87 -8.54
CA THR A 480 43.00 -3.52 -7.35
C THR A 480 41.68 -2.90 -7.76
N LEU A 481 40.55 -3.44 -7.26
CA LEU A 481 39.23 -2.96 -7.52
C LEU A 481 38.66 -2.24 -6.28
N LYS A 482 37.90 -1.16 -6.51
CA LYS A 482 37.21 -0.39 -5.48
C LYS A 482 35.82 0.00 -5.97
#